data_26e53a6758cfd572a26c8226f1ee37b5
#
_entry.id   26e53a6758cfd572a26c8226f1ee37b5
#
_cell.length_a   1.000
_cell.length_b   1.000
_cell.length_c   1.000
_cell.angle_alpha   90.00
_cell.angle_beta   90.00
_cell.angle_gamma   90.00
#
_symmetry.space_group_name_H-M   'P 1'
#
loop_
_entity.id
_entity.type
_entity.pdbx_description
1 polymer ?
#
loop_
_entity_poly.entity_id
_entity_poly.type
_entity_poly.pdbx_seq_one_letter_code
_entity_poly.pdbx_strand_id
1 'polypeptide(L)' 'MKIIRLSGVIETTGLARSTIYKLIGEGGFPRPVPLVGRSVGWLESEVQEWIKDRIAQRDLNPHR' A
#
# COMPACT_ATOMS: atom_id res chain seq x y z
N MET A 1 5.20 -15.67 3.27
CA MET A 1 5.53 -14.22 3.24
C MET A 1 5.97 -13.85 1.83
N LYS A 2 5.37 -12.83 1.27
CA LYS A 2 5.63 -12.42 -0.11
C LYS A 2 5.92 -10.93 -0.18
N ILE A 3 6.95 -10.59 -0.94
CA ILE A 3 7.31 -9.20 -1.21
C ILE A 3 6.85 -8.85 -2.62
N ILE A 4 6.20 -7.71 -2.76
CA ILE A 4 5.82 -7.18 -4.07
C ILE A 4 6.55 -5.86 -4.30
N ARG A 5 6.83 -5.58 -5.58
CA ARG A 5 7.53 -4.37 -5.96
C ARG A 5 6.51 -3.24 -6.19
N LEU A 6 7.02 -2.04 -6.42
CA LEU A 6 6.15 -0.87 -6.60
C LEU A 6 5.10 -1.09 -7.69
N SER A 7 5.49 -1.68 -8.82
CA SER A 7 4.53 -1.94 -9.89
C SER A 7 3.38 -2.83 -9.42
N GLY A 8 3.69 -3.82 -8.57
CA GLY A 8 2.67 -4.69 -7.98
C GLY A 8 1.77 -3.95 -7.01
N VAL A 9 2.33 -3.01 -6.25
CA VAL A 9 1.53 -2.19 -5.33
C VAL A 9 0.58 -1.31 -6.12
N ILE A 10 1.08 -0.68 -7.18
CA ILE A 10 0.25 0.16 -8.05
C ILE A 10 -0.89 -0.65 -8.66
N GLU A 11 -0.57 -1.84 -9.17
CA GLU A 11 -1.58 -2.70 -9.79
C GLU A 11 -2.62 -3.15 -8.77
N THR A 12 -2.18 -3.52 -7.58
CA THR A 12 -3.06 -4.05 -6.54
C THR A 12 -3.97 -2.98 -5.96
N THR A 13 -3.45 -1.76 -5.75
CA THR A 13 -4.22 -0.69 -5.11
C THR A 13 -4.91 0.23 -6.11
N GLY A 14 -4.42 0.28 -7.34
CA GLY A 14 -4.92 1.22 -8.32
C GLY A 14 -4.46 2.66 -8.09
N LEU A 15 -3.56 2.88 -7.14
CA LEU A 15 -3.08 4.22 -6.82
C LEU A 15 -1.88 4.59 -7.69
N ALA A 16 -1.72 5.87 -7.96
CA ALA A 16 -0.56 6.37 -8.66
C ALA A 16 0.67 6.31 -7.74
N ARG A 17 1.85 6.22 -8.34
CA ARG A 17 3.11 6.19 -7.62
C ARG A 17 3.24 7.36 -6.64
N SER A 18 2.94 8.57 -7.09
CA SER A 18 3.05 9.76 -6.26
C SER A 18 2.12 9.70 -5.06
N THR A 19 0.92 9.15 -5.25
CA THR A 19 -0.04 9.02 -4.17
C THR A 19 0.45 8.03 -3.12
N ILE A 20 1.04 6.92 -3.56
CA ILE A 20 1.59 5.92 -2.63
C ILE A 20 2.67 6.55 -1.75
N TYR A 21 3.61 7.26 -2.35
CA TYR A 21 4.69 7.88 -1.58
C TYR A 21 4.20 9.02 -0.68
N LYS A 22 3.20 9.75 -1.12
CA LYS A 22 2.58 10.77 -0.29
C LYS A 22 1.96 10.14 0.97
N LEU A 23 1.23 9.05 0.78
CA LEU A 23 0.60 8.34 1.90
C LEU A 23 1.65 7.77 2.85
N ILE A 24 2.75 7.24 2.32
CA ILE A 24 3.83 6.74 3.16
C ILE A 24 4.38 7.87 4.03
N GLY A 25 4.60 9.04 3.44
CA GLY A 25 5.10 10.20 4.16
C GLY A 25 4.16 10.68 5.25
N GLU A 26 2.86 10.43 5.10
CA GLU A 26 1.84 10.82 6.06
C GLU A 26 1.55 9.72 7.09
N GLY A 27 2.21 8.57 6.95
CA GLY A 27 1.96 7.44 7.82
C GLY A 27 0.69 6.67 7.50
N GLY A 28 0.11 6.90 6.31
CA GLY A 28 -1.16 6.29 5.91
C GLY A 28 -1.06 5.11 4.97
N PHE A 29 0.15 4.58 4.78
CA PHE A 29 0.37 3.43 3.90
C PHE A 29 1.57 2.65 4.43
N PRO A 30 1.59 1.32 4.23
CA PRO A 30 2.73 0.51 4.69
C PRO A 30 4.05 0.99 4.12
N ARG A 31 5.06 1.01 4.96
CA ARG A 31 6.39 1.47 4.56
C ARG A 31 7.12 0.38 3.78
N PRO A 32 7.90 0.76 2.77
CA PRO A 32 8.64 -0.23 2.00
C PRO A 32 9.73 -0.88 2.82
N VAL A 33 10.02 -2.13 2.47
CA VAL A 33 11.10 -2.91 3.08
C VAL A 33 12.33 -2.76 2.20
N PRO A 34 13.47 -2.28 2.72
CA PRO A 34 14.68 -2.26 1.91
C PRO A 34 15.16 -3.68 1.65
N LEU A 35 15.53 -3.95 0.42
CA LEU A 35 15.96 -5.29 0.00
C LEU A 35 17.47 -5.32 -0.21
N VAL A 36 17.92 -5.01 -1.41
CA VAL A 36 19.34 -5.02 -1.76
C VAL A 36 19.66 -3.70 -2.44
N GLY A 37 20.73 -3.04 -2.03
CA GLY A 37 21.12 -1.76 -2.59
C GLY A 37 20.00 -0.75 -2.39
N ARG A 38 19.50 -0.19 -3.48
CA ARG A 38 18.39 0.78 -3.45
C ARG A 38 17.03 0.13 -3.71
N SER A 39 17.02 -1.19 -3.86
CA SER A 39 15.77 -1.90 -4.13
C SER A 39 14.91 -1.96 -2.89
N VAL A 40 13.63 -1.71 -3.06
CA VAL A 40 12.66 -1.80 -1.99
C VAL A 40 11.45 -2.61 -2.46
N GLY A 41 10.72 -3.15 -1.52
CA GLY A 41 9.48 -3.86 -1.80
C GLY A 41 8.52 -3.69 -0.65
N TRP A 42 7.35 -4.26 -0.78
CA TRP A 42 6.33 -4.19 0.27
C TRP A 42 5.90 -5.59 0.63
N LEU A 43 5.62 -5.82 1.89
CA LEU A 43 4.99 -7.07 2.32
C LEU A 43 3.58 -7.12 1.75
N GLU A 44 3.29 -8.14 0.96
CA GLU A 44 1.96 -8.27 0.36
C GLU A 44 0.87 -8.28 1.42
N SER A 45 1.12 -8.97 2.54
CA SER A 45 0.14 -9.05 3.61
C SER A 45 -0.20 -7.67 4.19
N GLU A 46 0.79 -6.78 4.30
CA GLU A 46 0.55 -5.44 4.80
C GLU A 46 -0.29 -4.62 3.82
N VAL A 47 -0.02 -4.78 2.53
CA VAL A 47 -0.81 -4.09 1.50
C VAL A 47 -2.25 -4.61 1.52
N GLN A 48 -2.43 -5.91 1.66
CA GLN A 48 -3.76 -6.51 1.74
C GLN A 48 -4.52 -6.00 2.97
N GLU A 49 -3.86 -5.90 4.12
CA GLU A 49 -4.49 -5.38 5.33
C GLU A 49 -4.87 -3.91 5.17
N TRP A 50 -4.03 -3.13 4.51
CA TRP A 50 -4.35 -1.74 4.22
C TRP A 50 -5.62 -1.63 3.37
N ILE A 51 -5.75 -2.50 2.36
CA ILE A 51 -6.93 -2.54 1.51
C ILE A 51 -8.17 -2.91 2.32
N LYS A 52 -8.04 -3.90 3.20
CA LYS A 52 -9.15 -4.30 4.08
C LYS A 52 -9.61 -3.14 4.96
N ASP A 53 -8.66 -2.35 5.46
CA ASP A 53 -8.99 -1.18 6.26
C ASP A 53 -9.74 -0.13 5.44
N ARG A 54 -9.36 0.04 4.17
CA ARG A 54 -10.09 0.96 3.29
C ARG A 54 -11.52 0.48 3.03
N ILE A 55 -11.67 -0.83 2.88
CA ILE A 55 -13.01 -1.42 2.70
C ILE A 55 -13.85 -1.19 3.95
N ALA A 56 -13.27 -1.38 5.13
CA ALA A 56 -13.96 -1.12 6.39
C ALA A 56 -14.39 0.34 6.50
N GLN A 57 -13.55 1.27 6.07
CA GLN A 57 -13.90 2.69 6.07
C GLN A 57 -15.09 2.97 5.16
N ARG A 58 -15.10 2.37 3.96
CA ARG A 58 -16.25 2.51 3.07
C ARG A 58 -17.54 2.02 3.73
N ASP A 59 -17.46 0.88 4.42
CA ASP A 59 -18.63 0.28 5.04
C ASP A 59 -19.14 1.09 6.23
N LEU A 60 -18.25 1.83 6.87
CA LEU A 60 -18.64 2.74 7.96
C LEU A 60 -19.22 4.06 7.44
N ASN A 61 -18.97 4.38 6.17
CA ASN A 61 -19.44 5.63 5.54
C ASN A 61 -20.19 5.32 4.26
N PRO A 62 -21.41 4.76 4.35
CA PRO A 62 -22.13 4.26 3.18
C PRO A 62 -22.64 5.32 2.22
N HIS A 63 -22.47 6.58 2.53
CA HIS A 63 -22.91 7.69 1.67
C HIS A 63 -22.00 7.95 0.49
N ARG A 64 -20.84 7.30 0.45
CA ARG A 64 -19.84 7.57 -0.59
C ARG A 64 -20.05 6.70 -1.81
#